data_f922d2bf451cb47ae22a94f5e98d3f1d
#
_entry.id   f922d2bf451cb47ae22a94f5e98d3f1d
#
_cell.length_a   1.000
_cell.length_b   1.000
_cell.length_c   1.000
_cell.angle_alpha   90.00
_cell.angle_beta   90.00
_cell.angle_gamma   90.00
#
_symmetry.space_group_name_H-M   'P 1'
#
loop_
_entity.id
_entity.type
_entity.pdbx_description
1 polymer ?
#
loop_
_entity_poly.entity_id
_entity_poly.type
_entity_poly.pdbx_seq_one_letter_code
_entity_poly.pdbx_strand_id
1 'polypeptide(L)'
;MVSTSVQLLGTETAANQSAELAMGNPAIIPLFIAASFLVIGPCEEILYRGVVQGRLRESLPAAPSIVLSAAIFAVIHVMALTGGLSARLTTVGILFVPSLVFGAVYEYTENLVVPALLHGLHNAVIFTVLYVTVTQVGPDAMPAVLGFLPV
;
A
#
# COMPACT_ATOMS: atom_id res chain seq x y z
N MET A 1 -8.69 22.26 -7.34
CA MET A 1 -8.20 20.91 -7.03
C MET A 1 -6.92 20.69 -7.82
N VAL A 2 -5.77 20.77 -7.17
CA VAL A 2 -4.48 20.48 -7.81
C VAL A 2 -4.33 18.96 -7.76
N SER A 3 -4.39 18.32 -8.93
CA SER A 3 -4.07 16.89 -9.06
C SER A 3 -2.56 16.74 -8.81
N THR A 4 -2.19 16.21 -7.66
CA THR A 4 -0.79 15.91 -7.35
C THR A 4 -0.44 14.59 -8.00
N SER A 5 -0.09 14.61 -9.28
CA SER A 5 0.52 13.46 -9.96
C SER A 5 2.02 13.50 -9.73
N VAL A 6 2.58 12.38 -9.33
CA VAL A 6 4.02 12.22 -9.11
C VAL A 6 4.60 11.38 -10.23
N GLN A 7 5.74 11.78 -10.76
CA GLN A 7 6.42 11.05 -11.84
C GLN A 7 7.46 10.11 -11.27
N LEU A 8 7.25 8.81 -11.40
CA LEU A 8 8.24 7.78 -11.13
C LEU A 8 8.77 7.26 -12.46
N LEU A 9 10.07 7.44 -12.72
CA LEU A 9 10.69 7.02 -13.99
C LEU A 9 9.94 7.54 -15.25
N GLY A 10 9.36 8.75 -15.17
CA GLY A 10 8.59 9.34 -16.27
C GLY A 10 7.11 8.88 -16.33
N THR A 11 6.62 8.11 -15.36
CA THR A 11 5.22 7.71 -15.25
C THR A 11 4.52 8.44 -14.09
N GLU A 12 3.27 8.84 -14.31
CA GLU A 12 2.45 9.43 -13.25
C GLU A 12 1.92 8.34 -12.32
N THR A 13 2.00 8.58 -11.00
CA THR A 13 1.36 7.75 -9.98
C THR A 13 0.16 8.48 -9.38
N ALA A 14 -0.86 7.73 -8.95
CA ALA A 14 -2.01 8.27 -8.24
C ALA A 14 -1.69 8.42 -6.75
N ALA A 15 -2.18 9.48 -6.13
CA ALA A 15 -2.08 9.62 -4.68
C ALA A 15 -3.17 8.80 -3.98
N ASN A 16 -2.85 8.31 -2.79
CA ASN A 16 -3.81 7.67 -1.90
C ASN A 16 -4.50 8.73 -1.05
N GLN A 17 -5.81 8.60 -0.81
CA GLN A 17 -6.58 9.53 0.01
C GLN A 17 -6.01 9.69 1.43
N SER A 18 -5.47 8.62 2.03
CA SER A 18 -4.82 8.70 3.35
C SER A 18 -3.55 9.56 3.32
N ALA A 19 -2.77 9.48 2.24
CA ALA A 19 -1.59 10.32 2.05
C ALA A 19 -1.97 11.80 1.84
N GLU A 20 -3.03 12.08 1.08
CA GLU A 20 -3.54 13.45 0.90
C GLU A 20 -4.00 14.07 2.23
N LEU A 21 -4.73 13.28 3.06
CA LEU A 21 -5.11 13.70 4.41
C LEU A 21 -3.90 13.97 5.31
N ALA A 22 -2.90 13.09 5.25
CA ALA A 22 -1.66 13.22 6.02
C ALA A 22 -0.82 14.44 5.58
N MET A 23 -0.78 14.75 4.29
CA MET A 23 -0.13 15.98 3.78
C MET A 23 -0.85 17.23 4.25
N GLY A 24 -2.18 17.22 4.29
CA GLY A 24 -2.99 18.33 4.79
C GLY A 24 -2.89 18.53 6.32
N ASN A 25 -2.59 17.49 7.07
CA ASN A 25 -2.41 17.54 8.53
C ASN A 25 -1.37 16.49 8.99
N PRO A 26 -0.07 16.84 8.96
CA PRO A 26 1.00 15.90 9.33
C PRO A 26 0.91 15.36 10.77
N ALA A 27 0.18 16.03 11.66
CA ALA A 27 0.00 15.59 13.05
C ALA A 27 -0.77 14.27 13.18
N ILE A 28 -1.51 13.85 12.13
CA ILE A 28 -2.22 12.57 12.13
C ILE A 28 -1.36 11.38 11.70
N ILE A 29 -0.16 11.61 11.16
CA ILE A 29 0.72 10.55 10.64
C ILE A 29 1.08 9.51 11.72
N PRO A 30 1.46 9.89 12.95
CA PRO A 30 1.70 8.91 14.01
C PRO A 30 0.49 7.99 14.27
N LEU A 31 -0.73 8.51 14.14
CA LEU A 31 -1.95 7.72 14.27
C LEU A 31 -2.10 6.72 13.10
N PHE A 32 -1.79 7.12 11.87
CA PHE A 32 -1.78 6.20 10.73
C PHE A 32 -0.73 5.09 10.89
N ILE A 33 0.46 5.42 11.43
CA ILE A 33 1.48 4.42 11.72
C ILE A 33 0.96 3.41 12.76
N ALA A 34 0.39 3.87 13.87
CA ALA A 34 -0.20 3.00 14.88
C ALA A 34 -1.35 2.15 14.29
N ALA A 35 -2.24 2.76 13.53
CA ALA A 35 -3.36 2.07 12.88
C ALA A 35 -2.87 1.02 11.87
N SER A 36 -1.75 1.22 11.21
CA SER A 36 -1.17 0.25 10.28
C SER A 36 -0.78 -1.06 10.95
N PHE A 37 -0.32 -1.02 12.19
CA PHE A 37 0.01 -2.23 12.96
C PHE A 37 -1.19 -2.84 13.68
N LEU A 38 -2.11 -2.01 14.16
CA LEU A 38 -3.18 -2.47 15.06
C LEU A 38 -4.48 -2.81 14.33
N VAL A 39 -4.72 -2.20 13.18
CA VAL A 39 -6.00 -2.31 12.47
C VAL A 39 -5.80 -2.63 10.99
N ILE A 40 -5.11 -1.76 10.23
CA ILE A 40 -5.07 -1.86 8.76
C ILE A 40 -4.39 -3.16 8.33
N GLY A 41 -3.12 -3.37 8.72
CA GLY A 41 -2.39 -4.58 8.39
C GLY A 41 -3.11 -5.85 8.84
N PRO A 42 -3.49 -6.01 10.12
CA PRO A 42 -4.23 -7.18 10.57
C PRO A 42 -5.54 -7.42 9.82
N CYS A 43 -6.38 -6.41 9.64
CA CYS A 43 -7.67 -6.57 8.95
C CYS A 43 -7.49 -6.96 7.48
N GLU A 44 -6.56 -6.31 6.78
CA GLU A 44 -6.31 -6.60 5.37
C GLU A 44 -5.67 -7.98 5.20
N GLU A 45 -4.71 -8.37 6.03
CA GLU A 45 -4.11 -9.70 5.93
C GLU A 45 -5.09 -10.82 6.29
N ILE A 46 -5.96 -10.63 7.28
CA ILE A 46 -7.05 -11.57 7.56
C ILE A 46 -7.95 -11.73 6.34
N LEU A 47 -8.34 -10.62 5.71
CA LEU A 47 -9.21 -10.66 4.54
C LEU A 47 -8.51 -11.30 3.33
N TYR A 48 -7.34 -10.81 2.95
CA TYR A 48 -6.71 -11.21 1.68
C TYR A 48 -5.94 -12.52 1.81
N ARG A 49 -5.26 -12.80 2.91
CA ARG A 49 -4.50 -14.05 3.11
C ARG A 49 -5.33 -15.12 3.80
N GLY A 50 -6.01 -14.74 4.88
CA GLY A 50 -6.88 -15.68 5.60
C GLY A 50 -8.08 -16.13 4.78
N VAL A 51 -8.83 -15.19 4.20
CA VAL A 51 -10.07 -15.54 3.47
C VAL A 51 -9.82 -15.74 1.98
N VAL A 52 -9.34 -14.72 1.24
CA VAL A 52 -9.26 -14.79 -0.22
C VAL A 52 -8.22 -15.83 -0.67
N GLN A 53 -6.97 -15.72 -0.22
CA GLN A 53 -5.92 -16.69 -0.57
C GLN A 53 -6.27 -18.07 -0.04
N GLY A 54 -6.77 -18.18 1.19
CA GLY A 54 -7.22 -19.45 1.78
C GLY A 54 -8.28 -20.17 0.93
N ARG A 55 -9.29 -19.45 0.46
CA ARG A 55 -10.32 -20.01 -0.44
C ARG A 55 -9.77 -20.40 -1.81
N LEU A 56 -8.88 -19.60 -2.37
CA LEU A 56 -8.23 -19.96 -3.63
C LEU A 56 -7.37 -21.23 -3.48
N ARG A 57 -6.72 -21.43 -2.32
CA ARG A 57 -5.92 -22.61 -2.00
C ARG A 57 -6.72 -23.91 -1.90
N GLU A 58 -8.02 -23.86 -1.70
CA GLU A 58 -8.88 -25.04 -1.74
C GLU A 58 -8.94 -25.68 -3.15
N SER A 59 -8.70 -24.89 -4.20
CA SER A 59 -8.85 -25.33 -5.60
C SER A 59 -7.60 -25.11 -6.45
N LEU A 60 -6.68 -24.25 -6.03
CA LEU A 60 -5.52 -23.84 -6.82
C LEU A 60 -4.20 -24.13 -6.07
N PRO A 61 -3.11 -24.38 -6.81
CA PRO A 61 -1.76 -24.39 -6.25
C PRO A 61 -1.38 -23.05 -5.60
N ALA A 62 -0.31 -23.06 -4.78
CA ALA A 62 0.13 -21.87 -4.04
C ALA A 62 0.37 -20.64 -4.94
N ALA A 63 1.18 -20.79 -5.98
CA ALA A 63 1.59 -19.64 -6.80
C ALA A 63 0.40 -18.92 -7.46
N PRO A 64 -0.56 -19.57 -8.17
CA PRO A 64 -1.72 -18.86 -8.70
C PRO A 64 -2.62 -18.28 -7.61
N SER A 65 -2.75 -18.91 -6.44
CA SER A 65 -3.53 -18.38 -5.31
C SER A 65 -2.94 -17.08 -4.78
N ILE A 66 -1.62 -17.02 -4.61
CA ILE A 66 -0.89 -15.81 -4.21
C ILE A 66 -1.10 -14.70 -5.24
N VAL A 67 -0.88 -15.01 -6.53
CA VAL A 67 -1.00 -14.02 -7.62
C VAL A 67 -2.41 -13.45 -7.70
N LEU A 68 -3.44 -14.31 -7.66
CA LEU A 68 -4.83 -13.86 -7.73
C LEU A 68 -5.25 -13.06 -6.50
N SER A 69 -4.87 -13.48 -5.30
CA SER A 69 -5.13 -12.73 -4.07
C SER A 69 -4.45 -11.36 -4.10
N ALA A 70 -3.19 -11.30 -4.54
CA ALA A 70 -2.45 -10.05 -4.70
C ALA A 70 -3.07 -9.13 -5.76
N ALA A 71 -3.56 -9.68 -6.86
CA ALA A 71 -4.25 -8.91 -7.90
C ALA A 71 -5.57 -8.31 -7.38
N ILE A 72 -6.37 -9.09 -6.64
CA ILE A 72 -7.61 -8.61 -6.02
C ILE A 72 -7.30 -7.50 -5.03
N PHE A 73 -6.29 -7.68 -4.16
CA PHE A 73 -5.82 -6.66 -3.24
C PHE A 73 -5.47 -5.36 -3.97
N ALA A 74 -4.62 -5.42 -4.98
CA ALA A 74 -4.15 -4.24 -5.70
C ALA A 74 -5.30 -3.52 -6.44
N VAL A 75 -6.19 -4.28 -7.09
CA VAL A 75 -7.30 -3.72 -7.87
C VAL A 75 -8.33 -3.01 -6.98
N ILE A 76 -8.66 -3.55 -5.80
CA ILE A 76 -9.62 -2.91 -4.90
C ILE A 76 -9.13 -1.54 -4.43
N HIS A 77 -7.81 -1.35 -4.32
CA HIS A 77 -7.20 -0.08 -3.93
C HIS A 77 -7.42 1.05 -4.95
N VAL A 78 -7.80 0.75 -6.19
CA VAL A 78 -8.23 1.78 -7.17
C VAL A 78 -9.28 2.72 -6.59
N MET A 79 -10.16 2.22 -5.72
CA MET A 79 -11.22 3.01 -5.09
C MET A 79 -10.69 4.08 -4.11
N ALA A 80 -9.53 3.85 -3.53
CA ALA A 80 -8.88 4.77 -2.59
C ALA A 80 -7.89 5.72 -3.30
N LEU A 81 -7.64 5.54 -4.60
CA LEU A 81 -6.69 6.35 -5.36
C LEU A 81 -7.37 7.54 -6.04
N THR A 82 -6.65 8.66 -6.07
CA THR A 82 -7.03 9.88 -6.77
C THR A 82 -6.20 10.06 -8.05
N GLY A 83 -6.67 10.88 -8.99
CA GLY A 83 -5.95 11.13 -10.26
C GLY A 83 -6.53 10.38 -11.47
N GLY A 84 -5.83 10.45 -12.60
CA GLY A 84 -6.24 9.86 -13.86
C GLY A 84 -6.11 8.33 -13.89
N LEU A 85 -6.77 7.68 -14.85
CA LEU A 85 -6.76 6.22 -14.98
C LEU A 85 -5.34 5.64 -15.13
N SER A 86 -4.50 6.27 -15.94
CA SER A 86 -3.10 5.84 -16.14
C SER A 86 -2.33 5.84 -14.83
N ALA A 87 -2.43 6.92 -14.06
CA ALA A 87 -1.77 7.05 -12.76
C ALA A 87 -2.26 6.00 -11.76
N ARG A 88 -3.58 5.76 -11.71
CA ARG A 88 -4.16 4.70 -10.85
C ARG A 88 -3.67 3.30 -11.23
N LEU A 89 -3.61 2.99 -12.52
CA LEU A 89 -3.11 1.69 -12.99
C LEU A 89 -1.62 1.48 -12.64
N THR A 90 -0.81 2.54 -12.77
CA THR A 90 0.59 2.50 -12.34
C THR A 90 0.70 2.20 -10.84
N THR A 91 -0.06 2.90 -10.01
CA THR A 91 -0.05 2.70 -8.55
C THR A 91 -0.55 1.29 -8.18
N VAL A 92 -1.59 0.77 -8.85
CA VAL A 92 -2.06 -0.61 -8.67
C VAL A 92 -0.95 -1.62 -8.99
N GLY A 93 -0.18 -1.40 -10.07
CA GLY A 93 0.97 -2.23 -10.41
C GLY A 93 2.06 -2.21 -9.33
N ILE A 94 2.31 -1.05 -8.72
CA ILE A 94 3.25 -0.90 -7.61
C ILE A 94 2.74 -1.62 -6.35
N LEU A 95 1.46 -1.48 -6.00
CA LEU A 95 0.85 -2.15 -4.83
C LEU A 95 0.79 -3.68 -4.99
N PHE A 96 0.74 -4.18 -6.21
CA PHE A 96 0.74 -5.61 -6.48
C PHE A 96 2.01 -6.31 -5.96
N VAL A 97 3.17 -5.64 -6.06
CA VAL A 97 4.47 -6.24 -5.67
C VAL A 97 4.55 -6.55 -4.16
N PRO A 98 4.34 -5.59 -3.23
CA PRO A 98 4.33 -5.92 -1.80
C PRO A 98 3.24 -6.93 -1.45
N SER A 99 2.08 -6.89 -2.11
CA SER A 99 1.01 -7.86 -1.89
C SER A 99 1.42 -9.29 -2.27
N LEU A 100 2.21 -9.48 -3.33
CA LEU A 100 2.82 -10.79 -3.65
C LEU A 100 3.74 -11.28 -2.51
N VAL A 101 4.55 -10.37 -1.96
CA VAL A 101 5.46 -10.71 -0.84
C VAL A 101 4.66 -11.13 0.38
N PHE A 102 3.61 -10.40 0.76
CA PHE A 102 2.78 -10.74 1.92
C PHE A 102 2.09 -12.10 1.72
N GLY A 103 1.58 -12.37 0.52
CA GLY A 103 0.98 -13.67 0.17
C GLY A 103 1.98 -14.82 0.23
N ALA A 104 3.20 -14.63 -0.26
CA ALA A 104 4.27 -15.62 -0.20
C ALA A 104 4.74 -15.87 1.25
N VAL A 105 4.88 -14.81 2.05
CA VAL A 105 5.23 -14.92 3.48
C VAL A 105 4.15 -15.68 4.24
N TYR A 106 2.87 -15.39 3.99
CA TYR A 106 1.77 -16.16 4.59
C TYR A 106 1.83 -17.63 4.21
N GLU A 107 2.02 -17.94 2.93
CA GLU A 107 2.11 -19.31 2.44
C GLU A 107 3.27 -20.10 3.10
N TYR A 108 4.40 -19.42 3.31
CA TYR A 108 5.58 -20.04 3.93
C TYR A 108 5.44 -20.23 5.45
N THR A 109 4.84 -19.23 6.13
CA THR A 109 4.78 -19.21 7.61
C THR A 109 3.52 -19.83 8.18
N GLU A 110 2.47 -19.96 7.39
CA GLU A 110 1.12 -20.37 7.80
C GLU A 110 0.59 -19.56 9.01
N ASN A 111 1.09 -18.34 9.17
CA ASN A 111 0.81 -17.47 10.32
C ASN A 111 0.48 -16.06 9.86
N LEU A 112 -0.77 -15.62 10.07
CA LEU A 112 -1.25 -14.30 9.68
C LEU A 112 -0.57 -13.14 10.41
N VAL A 113 -0.01 -13.37 11.60
CA VAL A 113 0.68 -12.31 12.36
C VAL A 113 1.93 -11.83 11.61
N VAL A 114 2.63 -12.72 10.91
CA VAL A 114 3.87 -12.37 10.21
C VAL A 114 3.62 -11.41 9.05
N PRO A 115 2.75 -11.69 8.07
CA PRO A 115 2.43 -10.73 7.01
C PRO A 115 1.73 -9.48 7.55
N ALA A 116 0.91 -9.57 8.62
CA ALA A 116 0.29 -8.40 9.22
C ALA A 116 1.33 -7.41 9.81
N LEU A 117 2.34 -7.92 10.50
CA LEU A 117 3.44 -7.10 10.99
C LEU A 117 4.30 -6.53 9.84
N LEU A 118 4.55 -7.33 8.82
CA LEU A 118 5.29 -6.89 7.64
C LEU A 118 4.53 -5.80 6.87
N HIS A 119 3.23 -5.93 6.73
CA HIS A 119 2.35 -4.93 6.14
C HIS A 119 2.34 -3.64 6.98
N GLY A 120 2.15 -3.75 8.30
CA GLY A 120 2.23 -2.62 9.21
C GLY A 120 3.57 -1.89 9.12
N LEU A 121 4.69 -2.63 9.05
CA LEU A 121 6.03 -2.07 8.86
C LEU A 121 6.17 -1.36 7.52
N HIS A 122 5.69 -1.97 6.43
CA HIS A 122 5.68 -1.37 5.10
C HIS A 122 4.98 -0.01 5.10
N ASN A 123 3.75 0.05 5.63
CA ASN A 123 3.00 1.28 5.74
C ASN A 123 3.66 2.30 6.69
N ALA A 124 4.25 1.84 7.80
CA ALA A 124 4.96 2.71 8.73
C ALA A 124 6.17 3.38 8.07
N VAL A 125 6.92 2.67 7.25
CA VAL A 125 8.03 3.24 6.47
C VAL A 125 7.51 4.31 5.52
N ILE A 126 6.45 4.04 4.76
CA ILE A 126 5.82 4.99 3.83
C ILE A 126 5.38 6.26 4.58
N PHE A 127 4.61 6.12 5.64
CA PHE A 127 4.13 7.26 6.42
C PHE A 127 5.26 8.03 7.13
N THR A 128 6.32 7.35 7.57
CA THR A 128 7.49 8.01 8.16
C THR A 128 8.23 8.85 7.11
N VAL A 129 8.45 8.30 5.92
CA VAL A 129 9.08 9.06 4.82
C VAL A 129 8.19 10.26 4.45
N LEU A 130 6.88 10.07 4.36
CA LEU A 130 5.94 11.17 4.10
C LEU A 130 6.04 12.25 5.19
N TYR A 131 6.07 11.86 6.47
CA TYR A 131 6.19 12.79 7.60
C TYR A 131 7.47 13.63 7.51
N VAL A 132 8.61 12.99 7.30
CA VAL A 132 9.90 13.68 7.17
C VAL A 132 9.89 14.63 5.97
N THR A 133 9.34 14.20 4.85
CA THR A 133 9.24 15.03 3.65
C THR A 133 8.41 16.28 3.89
N VAL A 134 7.21 16.11 4.44
CA VAL A 134 6.30 17.24 4.67
C VAL A 134 6.83 18.22 5.73
N THR A 135 7.52 17.70 6.78
CA THR A 135 7.92 18.55 7.92
C THR A 135 9.34 19.08 7.84
N GLN A 136 10.26 18.41 7.14
CA GLN A 136 11.70 18.73 7.17
C GLN A 136 12.28 19.15 5.82
N VAL A 137 11.72 18.67 4.72
CA VAL A 137 12.35 18.88 3.40
C VAL A 137 11.73 20.05 2.64
N GLY A 138 10.49 20.35 2.92
CA GLY A 138 9.74 21.45 2.28
C GLY A 138 9.09 21.06 0.95
N PRO A 139 8.19 21.94 0.45
CA PRO A 139 7.32 21.63 -0.69
C PRO A 139 8.07 21.42 -2.01
N ASP A 140 9.23 22.02 -2.19
CA ASP A 140 9.99 21.93 -3.45
C ASP A 140 10.61 20.55 -3.70
N ALA A 141 10.88 19.78 -2.65
CA ALA A 141 11.42 18.42 -2.76
C ALA A 141 10.32 17.33 -2.71
N MET A 142 9.08 17.70 -2.41
CA MET A 142 7.95 16.77 -2.33
C MET A 142 7.75 15.91 -3.59
N PRO A 143 7.80 16.48 -4.82
CA PRO A 143 7.61 15.66 -6.03
C PRO A 143 8.65 14.53 -6.17
N ALA A 144 9.90 14.79 -5.79
CA ALA A 144 10.96 13.79 -5.88
C ALA A 144 10.77 12.64 -4.88
N VAL A 145 10.33 12.94 -3.66
CA VAL A 145 10.16 11.93 -2.60
C VAL A 145 8.87 11.14 -2.80
N LEU A 146 7.76 11.80 -3.14
CA LEU A 146 6.49 11.12 -3.42
C LEU A 146 6.59 10.17 -4.64
N GLY A 147 7.54 10.42 -5.56
CA GLY A 147 7.83 9.55 -6.68
C GLY A 147 8.37 8.17 -6.30
N PHE A 148 8.90 8.01 -5.09
CA PHE A 148 9.39 6.73 -4.58
C PHE A 148 8.40 6.02 -3.64
N LEU A 149 7.29 6.68 -3.29
CA LEU A 149 6.30 6.09 -2.39
C LEU A 149 5.13 5.52 -3.19
N PRO A 150 4.79 4.25 -3.00
CA PRO A 150 3.55 3.65 -3.50
C PRO A 150 2.37 4.10 -2.61
N VAL A 151 2.07 5.40 -2.63
CA VAL A 151 1.03 6.03 -1.82
C VAL A 151 -0.19 6.38 -2.64
#